data_2356436cfb6cd015e3efafa6920d155a
#
_entry.id   2356436cfb6cd015e3efafa6920d155a
#
_cell.length_a   1.000
_cell.length_b   1.000
_cell.length_c   1.000
_cell.angle_alpha   90.00
_cell.angle_beta   90.00
_cell.angle_gamma   90.00
#
_symmetry.space_group_name_H-M   'P 1'
#
loop_
_entity.id
_entity.type
_entity.pdbx_description
1 polymer ?
#
loop_
_entity_poly.entity_id
_entity_poly.type
_entity_poly.pdbx_seq_one_letter_code
_entity_poly.pdbx_strand_id
1 'polypeptide(L)'
;MKTNLHPRFILGAQLMLSFMLVMVLPSCEDQIETTYTYQTQVPVFIEVNSFREADIIIEPGIPLDQPGKIYIYGDYLFISEPGKGIHLLDNTDPGNPQNLNFINIPGTGDMAINESILYADNYVDLLAFDISNPENIQLVKREKDVFPNLYSNEETGTIVTYKDTLITSTESNMRWNSWGRPTFRTDMVMLETAAYAKSDGGQSYGQGGSMARFTLLGGHLYTVDEYSMRVFNVESPMDPKYLSDIDLGWGIETIFPFKGNLFIGSMTGMHIYDASNPAEPKEMAVYSHITSCDPVVVNDDYAFVTLRSAAICRNGANELHVLDIKDLNAPTLIQSYPMDNPHGLGLSGDYLYLAEGDQGLKSFNVADVKEIGNNLIEHLKNYVFTDIIPGPKSLIVIGPDGVCQFDYTNPEQLKELSCINVAN
;
A
#
# COMPACT_ATOMS: atom_id res chain seq x y z
N MET A 1 44.58 30.98 -87.83
CA MET A 1 43.80 29.71 -87.68
C MET A 1 42.53 30.01 -86.90
N LYS A 2 41.37 29.98 -87.56
CA LYS A 2 40.05 30.09 -86.85
C LYS A 2 39.50 28.65 -86.64
N THR A 3 39.49 28.20 -85.47
CA THR A 3 38.87 26.92 -85.11
C THR A 3 37.35 27.11 -84.92
N ASN A 4 36.61 26.64 -85.94
CA ASN A 4 35.14 26.57 -85.82
C ASN A 4 34.75 25.41 -84.86
N LEU A 5 34.27 25.75 -83.66
CA LEU A 5 33.63 24.75 -82.78
C LEU A 5 32.26 24.38 -83.39
N HIS A 6 32.02 23.07 -83.56
CA HIS A 6 30.76 22.59 -84.09
C HIS A 6 29.58 22.92 -83.13
N PRO A 7 28.43 23.39 -83.64
CA PRO A 7 27.28 23.83 -82.85
C PRO A 7 26.69 22.71 -81.92
N ARG A 8 26.96 21.45 -82.22
CA ARG A 8 26.59 20.32 -81.41
C ARG A 8 27.32 20.26 -80.05
N PHE A 9 28.55 20.76 -79.99
CA PHE A 9 29.34 20.83 -78.76
C PHE A 9 28.82 21.92 -77.79
N ILE A 10 28.35 23.02 -78.34
CA ILE A 10 27.80 24.13 -77.55
C ILE A 10 26.47 23.77 -76.98
N LEU A 11 25.62 23.06 -77.73
CA LEU A 11 24.30 22.59 -77.22
C LEU A 11 24.43 21.54 -76.10
N GLY A 12 25.43 20.64 -76.25
CA GLY A 12 25.73 19.65 -75.21
C GLY A 12 26.24 20.25 -73.91
N ALA A 13 27.12 21.25 -74.01
CA ALA A 13 27.65 21.95 -72.82
C ALA A 13 26.59 22.82 -72.12
N GLN A 14 25.67 23.44 -72.88
CA GLN A 14 24.55 24.19 -72.30
C GLN A 14 23.52 23.28 -71.64
N LEU A 15 23.24 22.11 -72.19
CA LEU A 15 22.37 21.12 -71.56
C LEU A 15 22.98 20.54 -70.27
N MET A 16 24.27 20.25 -70.25
CA MET A 16 25.00 19.80 -69.07
C MET A 16 25.04 20.86 -67.98
N LEU A 17 25.28 22.14 -68.34
CA LEU A 17 25.28 23.23 -67.36
C LEU A 17 23.87 23.49 -66.79
N SER A 18 22.82 23.37 -67.62
CA SER A 18 21.44 23.50 -67.20
C SER A 18 21.02 22.34 -66.26
N PHE A 19 21.49 21.10 -66.50
CA PHE A 19 21.26 19.96 -65.68
C PHE A 19 22.00 20.04 -64.31
N MET A 20 23.23 20.63 -64.36
CA MET A 20 24.00 20.85 -63.13
C MET A 20 23.47 22.00 -62.30
N LEU A 21 22.77 22.97 -62.85
CA LEU A 21 22.13 24.08 -62.13
C LEU A 21 20.84 23.63 -61.41
N VAL A 22 20.16 22.63 -61.96
CA VAL A 22 18.94 22.04 -61.30
C VAL A 22 19.29 21.19 -60.10
N MET A 23 20.52 20.64 -60.03
CA MET A 23 20.98 19.86 -58.86
C MET A 23 21.42 20.69 -57.64
N VAL A 24 21.50 22.03 -57.78
CA VAL A 24 21.96 22.94 -56.71
C VAL A 24 20.80 23.70 -56.07
N LEU A 25 19.53 23.31 -56.35
CA LEU A 25 18.43 23.83 -55.57
C LEU A 25 18.53 23.25 -54.17
N PRO A 26 18.72 24.06 -53.11
CA PRO A 26 18.64 23.54 -51.76
C PRO A 26 17.23 23.00 -51.61
N SER A 27 17.12 21.69 -51.37
CA SER A 27 15.92 21.08 -50.84
C SER A 27 15.68 21.74 -49.49
N CYS A 28 14.70 22.61 -49.37
CA CYS A 28 14.17 22.96 -48.07
C CYS A 28 13.51 21.67 -47.53
N GLU A 29 14.23 20.94 -46.73
CA GLU A 29 13.58 19.99 -45.81
C GLU A 29 12.83 20.85 -44.81
N ASP A 30 11.53 21.01 -45.01
CA ASP A 30 10.62 21.42 -43.94
C ASP A 30 10.71 20.36 -42.84
N GLN A 31 11.53 20.63 -41.83
CA GLN A 31 11.51 19.81 -40.62
C GLN A 31 10.21 20.15 -39.88
N ILE A 32 9.19 19.37 -40.14
CA ILE A 32 7.97 19.40 -39.32
C ILE A 32 8.35 18.84 -37.98
N GLU A 33 8.60 19.69 -37.01
CA GLU A 33 8.69 19.27 -35.60
C GLU A 33 7.29 18.96 -35.11
N THR A 34 7.00 17.68 -34.99
CA THR A 34 5.74 17.23 -34.36
C THR A 34 5.93 17.32 -32.85
N THR A 35 5.14 18.17 -32.22
CA THR A 35 5.08 18.28 -30.76
C THR A 35 3.87 17.53 -30.25
N TYR A 36 4.09 16.74 -29.19
CA TYR A 36 3.05 16.00 -28.48
C TYR A 36 2.89 16.60 -27.10
N THR A 37 1.67 16.98 -26.75
CA THR A 37 1.30 17.39 -25.40
C THR A 37 0.52 16.23 -24.77
N TYR A 38 1.01 15.74 -23.65
CA TYR A 38 0.38 14.64 -22.90
C TYR A 38 0.41 14.92 -21.40
N GLN A 39 -0.58 14.41 -20.71
CA GLN A 39 -0.62 14.42 -19.26
C GLN A 39 0.26 13.30 -18.72
N THR A 40 1.12 13.62 -17.79
CA THR A 40 1.98 12.65 -17.09
C THR A 40 2.18 13.08 -15.66
N GLN A 41 2.60 12.12 -14.83
CA GLN A 41 2.95 12.35 -13.44
C GLN A 41 4.45 12.59 -13.32
N VAL A 42 4.81 13.72 -12.75
CA VAL A 42 6.20 14.11 -12.52
C VAL A 42 6.50 13.94 -11.04
N PRO A 43 7.58 13.21 -10.67
CA PRO A 43 7.97 13.06 -9.28
C PRO A 43 8.34 14.39 -8.63
N VAL A 44 7.88 14.60 -7.42
CA VAL A 44 8.26 15.71 -6.56
C VAL A 44 9.25 15.20 -5.54
N PHE A 45 10.42 15.83 -5.49
CA PHE A 45 11.49 15.47 -4.57
C PHE A 45 11.54 16.45 -3.40
N ILE A 46 11.95 15.92 -2.24
CA ILE A 46 12.29 16.71 -1.06
C ILE A 46 13.68 16.29 -0.56
N GLU A 47 14.46 17.25 -0.10
CA GLU A 47 15.74 16.93 0.55
C GLU A 47 15.51 16.18 1.85
N VAL A 48 16.26 15.10 2.08
CA VAL A 48 16.10 14.23 3.25
C VAL A 48 16.27 15.01 4.55
N ASN A 49 17.20 15.97 4.61
CA ASN A 49 17.40 16.78 5.80
C ASN A 49 16.22 17.71 6.09
N SER A 50 15.50 18.17 5.07
CA SER A 50 14.40 19.14 5.27
C SER A 50 13.24 18.55 6.07
N PHE A 51 12.85 17.28 5.87
CA PHE A 51 11.81 16.65 6.68
C PHE A 51 12.33 16.14 8.04
N ARG A 52 13.64 15.87 8.15
CA ARG A 52 14.26 15.48 9.43
C ARG A 52 14.43 16.65 10.39
N GLU A 53 14.65 17.85 9.86
CA GLU A 53 14.80 19.10 10.62
C GLU A 53 13.45 19.76 10.92
N ALA A 54 12.40 19.40 10.19
CA ALA A 54 11.06 19.88 10.46
C ALA A 54 10.53 19.34 11.80
N ASP A 55 9.95 20.21 12.61
CA ASP A 55 9.26 19.80 13.83
C ASP A 55 8.06 18.93 13.50
N ILE A 56 7.89 17.84 14.23
CA ILE A 56 6.64 17.07 14.21
C ILE A 56 5.60 17.87 15.01
N ILE A 57 4.56 18.29 14.33
CA ILE A 57 3.49 19.11 14.92
C ILE A 57 2.37 18.19 15.38
N ILE A 58 1.93 18.36 16.61
CA ILE A 58 0.75 17.69 17.15
C ILE A 58 -0.34 18.75 17.26
N GLU A 59 -1.39 18.56 16.49
CA GLU A 59 -2.52 19.47 16.39
C GLU A 59 -3.72 18.91 17.16
N PRO A 60 -4.67 19.75 17.63
CA PRO A 60 -5.98 19.26 18.04
C PRO A 60 -6.64 18.46 16.92
N GLY A 61 -7.54 17.54 17.25
CA GLY A 61 -8.20 16.67 16.27
C GLY A 61 -8.79 17.46 15.10
N ILE A 62 -8.34 17.11 13.89
CA ILE A 62 -8.83 17.68 12.63
C ILE A 62 -9.82 16.70 11.97
N PRO A 63 -10.69 17.13 11.07
CA PRO A 63 -11.56 16.22 10.32
C PRO A 63 -10.75 15.20 9.49
N LEU A 64 -11.29 14.00 9.29
CA LEU A 64 -10.75 13.03 8.34
C LEU A 64 -10.84 13.57 6.90
N ASP A 65 -9.81 13.30 6.08
CA ASP A 65 -9.79 13.66 4.66
C ASP A 65 -9.61 12.40 3.79
N GLN A 66 -8.53 11.66 3.98
CA GLN A 66 -8.25 10.42 3.26
C GLN A 66 -7.82 9.33 4.25
N PRO A 67 -8.77 8.77 5.01
CA PRO A 67 -8.43 7.77 6.01
C PRO A 67 -7.85 6.51 5.34
N GLY A 68 -6.74 6.07 5.88
CA GLY A 68 -6.02 4.91 5.41
C GLY A 68 -6.13 3.74 6.37
N LYS A 69 -5.08 3.48 7.14
CA LYS A 69 -5.00 2.37 8.09
C LYS A 69 -5.60 2.71 9.43
N ILE A 70 -6.14 1.70 10.07
CA ILE A 70 -6.64 1.78 11.43
C ILE A 70 -5.81 0.92 12.36
N TYR A 71 -5.71 1.33 13.63
CA TYR A 71 -5.02 0.58 14.66
C TYR A 71 -5.73 0.79 16.00
N ILE A 72 -6.03 -0.29 16.70
CA ILE A 72 -6.68 -0.24 18.02
C ILE A 72 -5.63 -0.44 19.10
N TYR A 73 -5.62 0.44 20.10
CA TYR A 73 -4.79 0.27 21.27
C TYR A 73 -5.58 0.68 22.54
N GLY A 74 -5.98 -0.30 23.32
CA GLY A 74 -6.84 -0.07 24.50
C GLY A 74 -8.17 0.57 24.12
N ASP A 75 -8.43 1.73 24.68
CA ASP A 75 -9.61 2.55 24.42
C ASP A 75 -9.40 3.58 23.29
N TYR A 76 -8.27 3.54 22.63
CA TYR A 76 -7.93 4.47 21.55
C TYR A 76 -7.98 3.82 20.18
N LEU A 77 -8.40 4.61 19.22
CA LEU A 77 -8.37 4.29 17.80
C LEU A 77 -7.41 5.25 17.09
N PHE A 78 -6.47 4.70 16.36
CA PHE A 78 -5.55 5.43 15.52
C PHE A 78 -5.93 5.23 14.06
N ILE A 79 -5.95 6.32 13.29
CA ILE A 79 -6.32 6.30 11.87
C ILE A 79 -5.22 7.05 11.11
N SER A 80 -4.53 6.36 10.19
CA SER A 80 -3.56 7.05 9.33
C SER A 80 -4.28 7.87 8.25
N GLU A 81 -3.68 9.00 7.90
CA GLU A 81 -3.88 9.70 6.64
C GLU A 81 -2.61 9.56 5.81
N PRO A 82 -2.60 8.71 4.77
CA PRO A 82 -1.40 8.40 4.02
C PRO A 82 -0.66 9.64 3.53
N GLY A 83 0.63 9.69 3.85
CA GLY A 83 1.51 10.81 3.50
C GLY A 83 1.35 12.06 4.37
N LYS A 84 0.37 12.13 5.28
CA LYS A 84 0.08 13.32 6.09
C LYS A 84 0.32 13.11 7.59
N GLY A 85 -0.23 12.03 8.17
CA GLY A 85 -0.13 11.83 9.61
C GLY A 85 -1.10 10.79 10.17
N ILE A 86 -1.33 10.87 11.49
CA ILE A 86 -2.13 9.89 12.23
C ILE A 86 -3.09 10.64 13.17
N HIS A 87 -4.37 10.32 13.06
CA HIS A 87 -5.39 10.74 14.03
C HIS A 87 -5.34 9.84 15.25
N LEU A 88 -5.52 10.43 16.42
CA LEU A 88 -5.74 9.74 17.69
C LEU A 88 -7.15 10.07 18.19
N LEU A 89 -7.98 9.03 18.33
CA LEU A 89 -9.34 9.14 18.80
C LEU A 89 -9.49 8.43 20.15
N ASP A 90 -10.23 9.02 21.07
CA ASP A 90 -10.80 8.31 22.20
C ASP A 90 -12.01 7.50 21.72
N ASN A 91 -11.92 6.19 21.84
CA ASN A 91 -12.94 5.21 21.46
C ASN A 91 -13.48 4.46 22.69
N THR A 92 -13.45 5.13 23.85
CA THR A 92 -14.05 4.55 25.09
C THR A 92 -15.52 4.22 24.88
N ASP A 93 -16.24 5.09 24.17
CA ASP A 93 -17.60 4.86 23.65
C ASP A 93 -17.60 4.76 22.12
N PRO A 94 -17.70 3.55 21.54
CA PRO A 94 -17.77 3.38 20.09
C PRO A 94 -18.97 4.06 19.42
N GLY A 95 -20.02 4.40 20.19
CA GLY A 95 -21.16 5.17 19.69
C GLY A 95 -20.88 6.66 19.54
N ASN A 96 -19.80 7.17 20.15
CA ASN A 96 -19.44 8.57 20.14
C ASN A 96 -17.92 8.79 20.24
N PRO A 97 -17.12 8.28 19.29
CA PRO A 97 -15.67 8.44 19.31
C PRO A 97 -15.28 9.93 19.22
N GLN A 98 -14.23 10.33 19.97
CA GLN A 98 -13.78 11.71 20.03
C GLN A 98 -12.39 11.86 19.40
N ASN A 99 -12.27 12.65 18.34
CA ASN A 99 -10.99 12.95 17.70
C ASN A 99 -10.19 13.91 18.60
N LEU A 100 -9.14 13.39 19.24
CA LEU A 100 -8.35 14.14 20.23
C LEU A 100 -7.24 14.94 19.57
N ASN A 101 -6.43 14.28 18.74
CA ASN A 101 -5.21 14.84 18.15
C ASN A 101 -4.99 14.35 16.74
N PHE A 102 -4.22 15.15 16.01
CA PHE A 102 -3.57 14.75 14.76
C PHE A 102 -2.06 14.91 14.88
N ILE A 103 -1.32 13.83 14.69
CA ILE A 103 0.14 13.82 14.68
C ILE A 103 0.56 13.98 13.21
N ASN A 104 1.08 15.17 12.87
CA ASN A 104 1.52 15.47 11.51
C ASN A 104 2.85 14.76 11.21
N ILE A 105 2.80 13.68 10.44
CA ILE A 105 3.98 12.86 10.06
C ILE A 105 4.00 12.76 8.54
N PRO A 106 4.68 13.68 7.83
CA PRO A 106 4.78 13.63 6.38
C PRO A 106 5.37 12.30 5.90
N GLY A 107 4.74 11.68 4.91
CA GLY A 107 5.20 10.43 4.32
C GLY A 107 4.86 9.18 5.10
N THR A 108 4.05 9.27 6.17
CA THR A 108 3.59 8.08 6.91
C THR A 108 2.62 7.27 6.07
N GLY A 109 2.75 5.96 6.14
CA GLY A 109 1.84 5.00 5.48
C GLY A 109 1.23 4.02 6.47
N ASP A 110 1.98 3.59 7.48
CA ASP A 110 1.52 2.61 8.45
C ASP A 110 2.03 2.87 9.87
N MET A 111 1.52 2.10 10.82
CA MET A 111 1.85 2.25 12.23
C MET A 111 1.71 0.93 13.01
N ALA A 112 2.41 0.86 14.16
CA ALA A 112 2.20 -0.16 15.17
C ALA A 112 2.42 0.43 16.57
N ILE A 113 1.82 -0.16 17.60
CA ILE A 113 1.94 0.35 18.98
C ILE A 113 2.36 -0.79 19.90
N ASN A 114 3.50 -0.59 20.57
CA ASN A 114 4.02 -1.46 21.61
C ASN A 114 3.97 -0.72 22.96
N GLU A 115 3.21 -1.25 23.92
CA GLU A 115 2.93 -0.55 25.19
C GLU A 115 2.35 0.85 24.90
N SER A 116 3.05 1.90 25.28
CA SER A 116 2.64 3.28 25.02
C SER A 116 3.50 3.97 23.95
N ILE A 117 4.17 3.21 23.09
CA ILE A 117 5.01 3.74 22.04
C ILE A 117 4.41 3.44 20.67
N LEU A 118 4.08 4.49 19.95
CA LEU A 118 3.62 4.47 18.56
C LEU A 118 4.83 4.51 17.64
N TYR A 119 4.98 3.51 16.78
CA TYR A 119 5.92 3.49 15.67
C TYR A 119 5.22 3.88 14.39
N ALA A 120 5.85 4.75 13.60
CA ALA A 120 5.33 5.16 12.29
C ALA A 120 6.50 5.42 11.33
N ASP A 121 6.28 5.20 10.06
CA ASP A 121 7.22 5.60 9.03
C ASP A 121 7.17 7.12 8.76
N ASN A 122 8.31 7.67 8.32
CA ASN A 122 8.44 9.05 7.86
C ASN A 122 9.39 9.04 6.65
N TYR A 123 8.84 8.69 5.48
CA TYR A 123 9.58 8.41 4.25
C TYR A 123 10.59 7.26 4.41
N VAL A 124 11.84 7.59 4.76
CA VAL A 124 12.95 6.63 4.90
C VAL A 124 13.31 6.33 6.36
N ASP A 125 12.69 7.00 7.30
CA ASP A 125 12.97 6.90 8.73
C ASP A 125 11.83 6.21 9.49
N LEU A 126 12.13 5.53 10.59
CA LEU A 126 11.18 5.05 11.58
C LEU A 126 11.14 6.03 12.75
N LEU A 127 9.95 6.50 13.12
CA LEU A 127 9.71 7.33 14.29
C LEU A 127 9.09 6.52 15.42
N ALA A 128 9.45 6.86 16.65
CA ALA A 128 8.82 6.35 17.86
C ALA A 128 8.30 7.50 18.70
N PHE A 129 7.02 7.46 19.07
CA PHE A 129 6.35 8.48 19.88
C PHE A 129 5.88 7.89 21.20
N ASP A 130 6.14 8.56 22.31
CA ASP A 130 5.48 8.29 23.58
C ASP A 130 4.06 8.86 23.55
N ILE A 131 3.07 7.98 23.59
CA ILE A 131 1.64 8.27 23.57
C ILE A 131 0.98 7.94 24.93
N SER A 132 1.75 7.75 26.00
CA SER A 132 1.24 7.44 27.34
C SER A 132 0.32 8.52 27.88
N ASN A 133 0.53 9.76 27.44
CA ASN A 133 -0.36 10.88 27.68
C ASN A 133 -0.81 11.50 26.35
N PRO A 134 -2.06 11.26 25.92
CA PRO A 134 -2.60 11.80 24.67
C PRO A 134 -2.56 13.34 24.59
N GLU A 135 -2.56 14.04 25.71
CA GLU A 135 -2.45 15.51 25.77
C GLU A 135 -1.00 16.01 25.56
N ASN A 136 -0.01 15.11 25.63
CA ASN A 136 1.41 15.45 25.55
C ASN A 136 2.22 14.37 24.84
N ILE A 137 1.92 14.10 23.60
CA ILE A 137 2.62 13.14 22.74
C ILE A 137 4.04 13.67 22.44
N GLN A 138 5.05 12.81 22.56
CA GLN A 138 6.45 13.19 22.39
C GLN A 138 7.16 12.28 21.39
N LEU A 139 7.86 12.85 20.41
CA LEU A 139 8.81 12.10 19.60
C LEU A 139 10.01 11.71 20.48
N VAL A 140 10.21 10.41 20.74
CA VAL A 140 11.27 9.90 21.61
C VAL A 140 12.46 9.35 20.83
N LYS A 141 12.24 8.86 19.60
CA LYS A 141 13.30 8.31 18.75
C LYS A 141 13.00 8.52 17.28
N ARG A 142 14.05 8.75 16.50
CA ARG A 142 14.08 8.65 15.05
C ARG A 142 15.21 7.70 14.66
N GLU A 143 14.87 6.56 14.10
CA GLU A 143 15.82 5.64 13.49
C GLU A 143 15.92 5.96 12.02
N LYS A 144 17.12 6.38 11.56
CA LYS A 144 17.31 6.98 10.23
C LYS A 144 17.66 5.93 9.19
N ASP A 145 17.22 6.19 7.95
CA ASP A 145 17.61 5.44 6.75
C ASP A 145 17.31 3.94 6.82
N VAL A 146 16.21 3.59 7.51
CA VAL A 146 15.79 2.19 7.69
C VAL A 146 14.80 1.72 6.62
N PHE A 147 14.17 2.64 5.89
CA PHE A 147 13.30 2.32 4.76
C PHE A 147 13.96 2.79 3.46
N PRO A 148 14.58 1.88 2.65
CA PRO A 148 15.19 2.29 1.40
C PRO A 148 14.12 2.82 0.44
N ASN A 149 14.34 4.02 -0.06
CA ASN A 149 13.56 4.55 -1.15
C ASN A 149 14.37 4.37 -2.45
N LEU A 150 13.90 3.52 -3.34
CA LEU A 150 14.52 3.24 -4.65
C LEU A 150 14.71 4.50 -5.51
N TYR A 151 14.01 5.56 -5.17
CA TYR A 151 14.01 6.85 -5.86
C TYR A 151 14.65 7.97 -5.04
N SER A 152 15.40 7.62 -3.98
CA SER A 152 16.18 8.57 -3.18
C SER A 152 17.62 8.60 -3.65
N ASN A 153 18.20 9.78 -3.83
CA ASN A 153 19.61 9.96 -4.03
C ASN A 153 20.10 11.28 -3.38
N GLU A 154 21.40 11.38 -3.13
CA GLU A 154 21.98 12.55 -2.46
C GLU A 154 21.82 13.86 -3.26
N GLU A 155 21.67 13.79 -4.61
CA GLU A 155 21.56 14.98 -5.45
C GLU A 155 20.13 15.50 -5.58
N THR A 156 19.14 14.62 -5.66
CA THR A 156 17.74 14.98 -5.92
C THR A 156 16.84 14.87 -4.69
N GLY A 157 17.29 14.18 -3.63
CA GLY A 157 16.48 13.89 -2.45
C GLY A 157 15.59 12.67 -2.61
N THR A 158 14.54 12.56 -1.83
CA THR A 158 13.57 11.46 -1.86
C THR A 158 12.27 11.88 -2.55
N ILE A 159 11.64 10.97 -3.31
CA ILE A 159 10.33 11.24 -3.92
C ILE A 159 9.27 11.20 -2.80
N VAL A 160 8.48 12.26 -2.73
CA VAL A 160 7.42 12.41 -1.72
C VAL A 160 6.03 12.32 -2.33
N THR A 161 5.88 12.62 -3.59
CA THR A 161 4.61 12.54 -4.31
C THR A 161 4.85 12.66 -5.82
N TYR A 162 3.78 12.50 -6.59
CA TYR A 162 3.76 12.78 -8.03
C TYR A 162 2.75 13.89 -8.31
N LYS A 163 3.09 14.78 -9.22
CA LYS A 163 2.22 15.87 -9.66
C LYS A 163 1.81 15.67 -11.11
N ASP A 164 0.51 15.71 -11.36
CA ASP A 164 -0.01 15.73 -12.72
C ASP A 164 0.45 16.98 -13.46
N THR A 165 1.09 16.76 -14.58
CA THR A 165 1.70 17.84 -15.37
C THR A 165 1.47 17.58 -16.85
N LEU A 166 1.18 18.65 -17.61
CA LEU A 166 1.19 18.60 -19.07
C LEU A 166 2.61 18.81 -19.56
N ILE A 167 3.17 17.80 -20.21
CA ILE A 167 4.49 17.88 -20.83
C ILE A 167 4.31 17.98 -22.35
N THR A 168 4.99 18.97 -22.95
CA THR A 168 5.10 19.07 -24.41
C THR A 168 6.50 18.62 -24.81
N SER A 169 6.59 17.58 -25.62
CA SER A 169 7.85 17.02 -26.11
C SER A 169 7.87 16.94 -27.63
N THR A 170 9.03 17.09 -28.22
CA THR A 170 9.25 16.86 -29.66
C THR A 170 9.52 15.39 -29.92
N GLU A 171 9.24 14.93 -31.13
CA GLU A 171 9.41 13.51 -31.52
C GLU A 171 10.86 13.02 -31.31
N SER A 172 11.86 13.89 -31.41
CA SER A 172 13.27 13.57 -31.18
C SER A 172 13.62 13.21 -29.73
N ASN A 173 12.78 13.59 -28.75
CA ASN A 173 13.00 13.36 -27.32
C ASN A 173 12.20 12.19 -26.76
N MET A 174 11.34 11.57 -27.58
CA MET A 174 10.58 10.39 -27.17
C MET A 174 11.40 9.12 -27.34
N ARG A 175 11.52 8.34 -26.25
CA ARG A 175 12.00 6.96 -26.33
C ARG A 175 10.80 6.04 -26.57
N TRP A 176 10.87 5.25 -27.63
CA TRP A 176 9.86 4.28 -27.98
C TRP A 176 10.32 2.88 -27.55
N ASN A 177 9.42 2.09 -26.97
CA ASN A 177 9.71 0.67 -26.75
C ASN A 177 9.66 -0.11 -28.07
N SER A 178 10.11 -1.37 -28.06
CA SER A 178 10.12 -2.26 -29.24
C SER A 178 8.73 -2.55 -29.83
N TRP A 179 7.65 -2.09 -29.18
CA TRP A 179 6.25 -2.21 -29.63
C TRP A 179 5.67 -0.90 -30.17
N GLY A 180 6.49 0.12 -30.38
CA GLY A 180 6.05 1.43 -30.91
C GLY A 180 5.15 2.23 -29.97
N ARG A 181 5.23 1.99 -28.66
CA ARG A 181 4.52 2.77 -27.63
C ARG A 181 5.51 3.62 -26.84
N PRO A 182 5.17 4.89 -26.49
CA PRO A 182 6.01 5.67 -25.61
C PRO A 182 6.11 4.95 -24.25
N THR A 183 7.33 4.75 -23.77
CA THR A 183 7.56 4.20 -22.45
C THR A 183 7.51 5.33 -21.44
N PHE A 184 6.41 5.40 -20.70
CA PHE A 184 6.35 6.15 -19.47
C PHE A 184 6.51 5.15 -18.32
N ARG A 185 7.45 5.38 -17.46
CA ARG A 185 7.59 4.65 -16.22
C ARG A 185 6.59 5.29 -15.24
N THR A 186 5.36 4.79 -15.24
CA THR A 186 4.38 5.08 -14.20
C THR A 186 4.52 3.97 -13.17
N ASP A 187 5.49 4.11 -12.28
CA ASP A 187 5.48 3.35 -11.04
C ASP A 187 4.52 4.08 -10.09
N MET A 188 3.23 3.98 -10.41
CA MET A 188 2.19 4.36 -9.45
C MET A 188 2.10 3.27 -8.41
N VAL A 189 2.78 3.47 -7.30
CA VAL A 189 2.43 2.79 -6.06
C VAL A 189 1.15 3.43 -5.56
N MET A 190 0.02 2.86 -5.94
CA MET A 190 -1.22 3.09 -5.21
C MET A 190 -1.03 2.39 -3.87
N LEU A 191 -0.77 3.16 -2.83
CA LEU A 191 -0.85 2.71 -1.45
C LEU A 191 -2.31 2.32 -1.16
N GLU A 192 -2.69 1.11 -1.54
CA GLU A 192 -3.93 0.53 -1.08
C GLU A 192 -3.66 -0.08 0.29
N THR A 193 -4.52 0.26 1.22
CA THR A 193 -4.42 0.06 2.65
C THR A 193 -5.05 -1.26 3.09
N ALA A 194 -4.62 -1.71 4.10
CA ALA A 194 -4.72 -2.69 4.83
C ALA A 194 -4.86 -3.34 6.14
N ALA A 195 -5.24 -4.31 6.76
CA ALA A 195 -5.67 -4.66 8.08
C ALA A 195 -5.35 -6.05 8.70
N TYR A 196 -5.24 -6.41 9.84
CA TYR A 196 -5.49 -7.25 11.02
C TYR A 196 -4.64 -8.44 11.45
N ALA A 197 -4.30 -8.46 12.75
CA ALA A 197 -4.21 -9.68 13.55
C ALA A 197 -4.23 -9.47 15.07
N LYS A 198 -4.92 -10.36 15.80
CA LYS A 198 -4.87 -10.41 17.24
C LYS A 198 -3.66 -11.24 17.67
N SER A 199 -2.70 -10.61 18.36
CA SER A 199 -1.56 -11.28 18.99
C SER A 199 -1.97 -11.83 20.35
N ASP A 200 -1.77 -13.13 20.58
CA ASP A 200 -1.94 -13.76 21.88
C ASP A 200 -0.57 -13.97 22.53
N GLY A 201 -0.23 -13.11 23.44
CA GLY A 201 1.04 -13.23 24.20
C GLY A 201 1.41 -11.95 24.93
N GLY A 202 1.18 -11.91 26.20
CA GLY A 202 1.76 -11.18 27.34
C GLY A 202 2.38 -9.79 27.23
N GLN A 203 2.47 -9.18 26.07
CA GLN A 203 2.85 -7.80 25.87
C GLN A 203 1.64 -7.01 25.38
N SER A 204 1.52 -5.75 25.84
CA SER A 204 0.40 -4.88 25.46
C SER A 204 0.66 -4.28 24.06
N TYR A 205 0.50 -5.11 23.03
CA TYR A 205 0.49 -4.63 21.65
C TYR A 205 -0.90 -4.11 21.31
N GLY A 206 -0.94 -3.13 20.44
CA GLY A 206 -2.17 -2.74 19.78
C GLY A 206 -2.53 -3.72 18.66
N GLN A 207 -3.61 -3.45 18.00
CA GLN A 207 -4.19 -4.29 16.98
C GLN A 207 -4.37 -3.48 15.70
N GLY A 208 -3.58 -3.80 14.68
CA GLY A 208 -3.72 -3.29 13.31
C GLY A 208 -4.75 -4.10 12.52
N GLY A 209 -5.03 -3.77 11.34
CA GLY A 209 -5.92 -4.50 10.48
C GLY A 209 -5.28 -5.60 9.57
N SER A 210 -5.97 -6.46 8.66
CA SER A 210 -5.46 -7.57 7.83
C SER A 210 -4.59 -7.17 6.67
N MET A 211 -4.46 -5.93 6.40
CA MET A 211 -3.60 -5.37 5.39
C MET A 211 -2.46 -4.55 6.00
N ALA A 212 -2.13 -4.67 7.30
CA ALA A 212 -1.02 -3.98 7.91
C ALA A 212 0.30 -4.33 7.22
N ARG A 213 1.16 -3.33 7.08
CA ARG A 213 2.56 -3.50 6.70
C ARG A 213 3.49 -3.49 7.92
N PHE A 214 2.95 -3.06 9.07
CA PHE A 214 3.64 -3.04 10.34
C PHE A 214 2.98 -4.01 11.31
N THR A 215 3.74 -4.86 11.95
CA THR A 215 3.23 -5.76 12.98
C THR A 215 4.25 -6.04 14.08
N LEU A 216 3.73 -6.45 15.23
CA LEU A 216 4.52 -6.73 16.43
C LEU A 216 4.37 -8.20 16.82
N LEU A 217 5.51 -8.84 17.09
CA LEU A 217 5.54 -10.21 17.58
C LEU A 217 6.83 -10.46 18.40
N GLY A 218 6.71 -11.00 19.60
CA GLY A 218 7.85 -11.44 20.39
C GLY A 218 8.88 -10.34 20.71
N GLY A 219 8.45 -9.11 21.02
CA GLY A 219 9.34 -7.97 21.29
C GLY A 219 10.03 -7.39 20.06
N HIS A 220 9.53 -7.73 18.87
CA HIS A 220 10.05 -7.23 17.59
C HIS A 220 8.94 -6.56 16.79
N LEU A 221 9.33 -5.50 16.07
CA LEU A 221 8.52 -4.87 15.04
C LEU A 221 9.00 -5.37 13.68
N TYR A 222 8.06 -5.82 12.88
CA TYR A 222 8.27 -6.21 11.49
C TYR A 222 7.56 -5.21 10.59
N THR A 223 8.25 -4.76 9.57
CA THR A 223 7.68 -3.88 8.56
C THR A 223 7.94 -4.45 7.17
N VAL A 224 6.96 -4.43 6.30
CA VAL A 224 7.11 -4.91 4.91
C VAL A 224 6.98 -3.77 3.93
N ASP A 225 7.78 -3.83 2.86
CA ASP A 225 7.58 -3.05 1.64
C ASP A 225 7.35 -4.00 0.45
N GLU A 226 7.42 -3.50 -0.78
CA GLU A 226 7.18 -4.29 -2.00
C GLU A 226 8.13 -5.48 -2.19
N TYR A 227 9.27 -5.52 -1.47
CA TYR A 227 10.35 -6.49 -1.73
C TYR A 227 10.89 -7.17 -0.48
N SER A 228 10.78 -6.53 0.68
CA SER A 228 11.49 -6.97 1.87
C SER A 228 10.69 -6.81 3.16
N MET A 229 11.09 -7.60 4.16
CA MET A 229 10.67 -7.44 5.55
C MET A 229 11.85 -6.94 6.36
N ARG A 230 11.64 -5.85 7.13
CA ARG A 230 12.62 -5.33 8.08
C ARG A 230 12.25 -5.75 9.49
N VAL A 231 13.27 -6.09 10.24
CA VAL A 231 13.15 -6.55 11.63
C VAL A 231 13.77 -5.51 12.55
N PHE A 232 13.02 -5.08 13.57
CA PHE A 232 13.50 -4.19 14.62
C PHE A 232 13.30 -4.87 15.97
N ASN A 233 14.29 -4.78 16.85
CA ASN A 233 14.10 -5.09 18.25
C ASN A 233 13.42 -3.91 18.95
N VAL A 234 12.30 -4.16 19.61
CA VAL A 234 11.51 -3.21 20.37
C VAL A 234 11.20 -3.68 21.80
N GLU A 235 12.06 -4.57 22.36
CA GLU A 235 12.02 -4.94 23.77
C GLU A 235 12.22 -3.74 24.70
N SER A 236 12.93 -2.73 24.22
CA SER A 236 12.96 -1.37 24.79
C SER A 236 12.13 -0.46 23.89
N PRO A 237 10.83 -0.26 24.15
CA PRO A 237 9.94 0.39 23.20
C PRO A 237 10.37 1.80 22.78
N MET A 238 10.96 2.57 23.69
CA MET A 238 11.46 3.93 23.40
C MET A 238 12.74 3.99 22.57
N ASP A 239 13.40 2.83 22.33
CA ASP A 239 14.69 2.78 21.63
C ASP A 239 14.70 1.62 20.62
N PRO A 240 13.83 1.66 19.59
CA PRO A 240 13.80 0.65 18.55
C PRO A 240 15.17 0.53 17.88
N LYS A 241 15.59 -0.70 17.63
CA LYS A 241 16.88 -1.04 16.99
C LYS A 241 16.63 -1.81 15.69
N TYR A 242 17.02 -1.24 14.59
CA TYR A 242 17.07 -1.99 13.34
C TYR A 242 18.04 -3.17 13.46
N LEU A 243 17.61 -4.35 13.00
CA LEU A 243 18.39 -5.59 13.04
C LEU A 243 18.80 -6.07 11.64
N SER A 244 17.82 -6.27 10.75
CA SER A 244 18.07 -6.89 9.46
C SER A 244 16.96 -6.64 8.46
N ASP A 245 17.29 -6.87 7.17
CA ASP A 245 16.35 -7.02 6.07
C ASP A 245 16.29 -8.48 5.63
N ILE A 246 15.10 -8.94 5.29
CA ILE A 246 14.83 -10.25 4.68
C ILE A 246 14.20 -10.00 3.33
N ASP A 247 14.84 -10.46 2.27
CA ASP A 247 14.30 -10.39 0.90
C ASP A 247 13.13 -11.38 0.77
N LEU A 248 11.96 -10.87 0.42
CA LEU A 248 10.72 -11.64 0.23
C LEU A 248 10.37 -11.83 -1.25
N GLY A 249 11.13 -11.22 -2.15
CA GLY A 249 10.79 -11.13 -3.56
C GLY A 249 9.85 -9.96 -3.86
N TRP A 250 9.17 -9.98 -5.00
CA TRP A 250 8.37 -8.86 -5.48
C TRP A 250 6.87 -8.98 -5.14
N GLY A 251 6.26 -7.82 -4.90
CA GLY A 251 4.81 -7.70 -4.78
C GLY A 251 4.27 -7.98 -3.38
N ILE A 252 5.07 -7.72 -2.35
CA ILE A 252 4.65 -7.88 -0.96
C ILE A 252 3.70 -6.74 -0.57
N GLU A 253 2.58 -7.10 0.08
CA GLU A 253 1.52 -6.16 0.39
C GLU A 253 1.20 -6.09 1.90
N THR A 254 1.19 -7.23 2.59
CA THR A 254 0.66 -7.33 3.95
C THR A 254 1.47 -8.27 4.84
N ILE A 255 1.40 -8.08 6.15
CA ILE A 255 2.00 -8.97 7.15
C ILE A 255 1.04 -9.19 8.32
N PHE A 256 0.83 -10.45 8.68
CA PHE A 256 -0.12 -10.88 9.71
C PHE A 256 0.57 -11.82 10.72
N PRO A 257 0.66 -11.47 12.02
CA PRO A 257 1.27 -12.32 13.03
C PRO A 257 0.25 -13.27 13.63
N PHE A 258 0.59 -14.54 13.78
CA PHE A 258 -0.25 -15.50 14.49
C PHE A 258 0.59 -16.60 15.14
N LYS A 259 0.46 -16.77 16.47
CA LYS A 259 1.07 -17.84 17.25
C LYS A 259 2.55 -18.12 16.94
N GLY A 260 3.38 -17.06 16.93
CA GLY A 260 4.81 -17.19 16.68
C GLY A 260 5.18 -17.30 15.20
N ASN A 261 4.22 -17.13 14.29
CA ASN A 261 4.44 -17.12 12.86
C ASN A 261 4.02 -15.80 12.24
N LEU A 262 4.57 -15.52 11.06
CA LEU A 262 4.19 -14.38 10.23
C LEU A 262 3.62 -14.90 8.91
N PHE A 263 2.44 -14.42 8.57
CA PHE A 263 1.79 -14.68 7.28
C PHE A 263 1.89 -13.43 6.44
N ILE A 264 2.49 -13.52 5.27
CA ILE A 264 2.82 -12.38 4.42
C ILE A 264 2.07 -12.54 3.11
N GLY A 265 1.14 -11.63 2.85
CA GLY A 265 0.42 -11.56 1.58
C GLY A 265 1.27 -10.89 0.51
N SER A 266 1.27 -11.47 -0.68
CA SER A 266 1.95 -10.93 -1.84
C SER A 266 1.08 -11.06 -3.10
N MET A 267 1.39 -10.31 -4.15
CA MET A 267 0.68 -10.40 -5.43
C MET A 267 0.70 -11.80 -6.07
N THR A 268 1.51 -12.71 -5.60
CA THR A 268 1.69 -14.04 -6.19
C THR A 268 1.50 -15.19 -5.21
N GLY A 269 1.24 -14.89 -3.94
CA GLY A 269 1.07 -15.92 -2.93
C GLY A 269 1.09 -15.43 -1.50
N MET A 270 0.83 -16.34 -0.59
CA MET A 270 0.98 -16.16 0.85
C MET A 270 2.24 -16.87 1.31
N HIS A 271 3.20 -16.13 1.88
CA HIS A 271 4.39 -16.68 2.52
C HIS A 271 4.14 -16.91 4.01
N ILE A 272 4.70 -17.99 4.55
CA ILE A 272 4.62 -18.34 5.98
C ILE A 272 6.03 -18.37 6.54
N TYR A 273 6.26 -17.59 7.60
CA TYR A 273 7.55 -17.52 8.31
C TYR A 273 7.39 -17.99 9.76
N ASP A 274 8.31 -18.85 10.20
CA ASP A 274 8.50 -19.17 11.61
C ASP A 274 9.28 -18.02 12.28
N ALA A 275 8.66 -17.33 13.21
CA ALA A 275 9.24 -16.28 14.04
C ALA A 275 9.47 -16.74 15.50
N SER A 276 9.66 -18.04 15.74
CA SER A 276 10.05 -18.57 17.07
C SER A 276 11.39 -17.99 17.56
N ASN A 277 12.29 -17.63 16.62
CA ASN A 277 13.37 -16.69 16.85
C ASN A 277 12.97 -15.34 16.22
N PRO A 278 12.40 -14.39 16.99
CA PRO A 278 11.84 -13.18 16.42
C PRO A 278 12.84 -12.28 15.70
N ALA A 279 14.15 -12.36 16.05
CA ALA A 279 15.20 -11.59 15.39
C ALA A 279 15.59 -12.14 14.01
N GLU A 280 15.27 -13.41 13.71
CA GLU A 280 15.66 -14.12 12.49
C GLU A 280 14.53 -15.02 12.00
N PRO A 281 13.37 -14.49 11.58
CA PRO A 281 12.26 -15.30 11.07
C PRO A 281 12.70 -16.07 9.81
N LYS A 282 12.19 -17.31 9.68
CA LYS A 282 12.58 -18.23 8.60
C LYS A 282 11.39 -18.65 7.77
N GLU A 283 11.51 -18.57 6.46
CA GLU A 283 10.49 -19.06 5.56
C GLU A 283 10.25 -20.56 5.74
N MET A 284 8.98 -20.93 5.91
CA MET A 284 8.51 -22.32 6.02
C MET A 284 7.90 -22.80 4.71
N ALA A 285 7.01 -22.01 4.14
CA ALA A 285 6.28 -22.36 2.94
C ALA A 285 5.76 -21.12 2.20
N VAL A 286 5.44 -21.32 0.93
CA VAL A 286 4.70 -20.35 0.10
C VAL A 286 3.51 -21.06 -0.54
N TYR A 287 2.31 -20.55 -0.30
CA TYR A 287 1.13 -20.88 -1.07
C TYR A 287 1.06 -19.96 -2.28
N SER A 288 1.24 -20.49 -3.48
CA SER A 288 1.21 -19.71 -4.72
C SER A 288 -0.19 -19.70 -5.36
N HIS A 289 -0.60 -18.56 -5.90
CA HIS A 289 -1.83 -18.38 -6.63
C HIS A 289 -1.64 -17.45 -7.86
N ILE A 290 -2.71 -17.19 -8.60
CA ILE A 290 -2.69 -16.21 -9.71
C ILE A 290 -2.42 -14.80 -9.18
N THR A 291 -1.82 -13.95 -10.00
CA THR A 291 -1.50 -12.55 -9.61
C THR A 291 -2.76 -11.81 -9.16
N SER A 292 -2.77 -11.40 -7.91
CA SER A 292 -3.89 -10.75 -7.23
C SER A 292 -3.39 -9.88 -6.08
N CYS A 293 -4.25 -9.07 -5.46
CA CYS A 293 -3.92 -8.29 -4.26
C CYS A 293 -4.54 -8.97 -3.04
N ASP A 294 -3.73 -9.28 -2.01
CA ASP A 294 -4.05 -10.38 -1.08
C ASP A 294 -3.86 -10.05 0.41
N PRO A 295 -4.84 -9.53 1.11
CA PRO A 295 -4.87 -9.62 2.57
C PRO A 295 -5.16 -11.04 3.07
N VAL A 296 -4.63 -11.35 4.25
CA VAL A 296 -4.78 -12.65 4.91
C VAL A 296 -5.16 -12.51 6.38
N VAL A 297 -6.07 -13.33 6.87
CA VAL A 297 -6.28 -13.61 8.29
C VAL A 297 -6.29 -15.10 8.55
N VAL A 298 -5.86 -15.52 9.73
CA VAL A 298 -5.77 -16.93 10.05
C VAL A 298 -6.39 -17.26 11.41
N ASN A 299 -6.82 -18.51 11.58
CA ASN A 299 -7.06 -19.15 12.86
C ASN A 299 -6.16 -20.39 13.01
N ASP A 300 -6.46 -21.26 13.96
CA ASP A 300 -5.64 -22.44 14.26
C ASP A 300 -5.53 -23.42 13.09
N ASP A 301 -6.57 -23.52 12.29
CA ASP A 301 -6.72 -24.54 11.27
C ASP A 301 -6.66 -23.98 9.83
N TYR A 302 -7.05 -22.71 9.66
CA TYR A 302 -7.31 -22.15 8.33
C TYR A 302 -6.72 -20.76 8.13
N ALA A 303 -6.28 -20.49 6.91
CA ALA A 303 -6.04 -19.13 6.41
C ALA A 303 -7.15 -18.74 5.43
N PHE A 304 -7.62 -17.51 5.57
CA PHE A 304 -8.59 -16.87 4.69
C PHE A 304 -7.85 -15.77 3.93
N VAL A 305 -7.83 -15.87 2.61
CA VAL A 305 -7.09 -14.94 1.73
C VAL A 305 -8.07 -14.37 0.72
N THR A 306 -8.18 -13.05 0.66
CA THR A 306 -8.97 -12.41 -0.40
C THR A 306 -8.09 -12.14 -1.61
N LEU A 307 -8.53 -12.54 -2.78
CA LEU A 307 -7.90 -12.25 -4.05
C LEU A 307 -8.73 -11.19 -4.79
N ARG A 308 -8.11 -10.06 -5.10
CA ARG A 308 -8.79 -8.95 -5.77
C ARG A 308 -8.13 -8.60 -7.10
N SER A 309 -8.96 -8.48 -8.15
CA SER A 309 -8.52 -7.96 -9.44
C SER A 309 -8.56 -6.44 -9.42
N ALA A 310 -7.39 -5.81 -9.37
CA ALA A 310 -7.22 -4.36 -9.42
C ALA A 310 -6.42 -3.92 -10.66
N ALA A 311 -6.27 -2.61 -10.85
CA ALA A 311 -5.55 -2.04 -12.00
C ALA A 311 -4.09 -2.51 -12.07
N ILE A 312 -3.46 -2.76 -10.92
CA ILE A 312 -2.08 -3.26 -10.79
C ILE A 312 -2.06 -4.79 -10.84
N CYS A 313 -3.04 -5.45 -10.20
CA CYS A 313 -3.20 -6.91 -10.13
C CYS A 313 -4.05 -7.42 -11.30
N ARG A 314 -3.69 -7.07 -12.53
CA ARG A 314 -4.45 -7.43 -13.75
C ARG A 314 -4.42 -8.93 -13.99
N ASN A 315 -5.60 -9.50 -14.24
CA ASN A 315 -5.91 -10.93 -14.48
C ASN A 315 -6.13 -11.75 -13.20
N GLY A 316 -6.25 -11.11 -12.03
CA GLY A 316 -6.70 -11.77 -10.81
C GLY A 316 -8.19 -12.14 -10.89
N ALA A 317 -8.61 -13.06 -10.04
CA ALA A 317 -10.00 -13.32 -9.74
C ALA A 317 -10.43 -12.48 -8.51
N ASN A 318 -11.72 -12.23 -8.37
CA ASN A 318 -12.29 -11.74 -7.12
C ASN A 318 -12.80 -12.96 -6.35
N GLU A 319 -12.00 -13.43 -5.42
CA GLU A 319 -12.27 -14.68 -4.68
C GLU A 319 -11.87 -14.59 -3.21
N LEU A 320 -12.50 -15.39 -2.39
CA LEU A 320 -12.03 -15.74 -1.05
C LEU A 320 -11.46 -17.16 -1.14
N HIS A 321 -10.16 -17.33 -0.89
CA HIS A 321 -9.51 -18.62 -0.76
C HIS A 321 -9.48 -19.05 0.70
N VAL A 322 -9.79 -20.31 0.95
CA VAL A 322 -9.67 -20.96 2.26
C VAL A 322 -8.63 -22.04 2.20
N LEU A 323 -7.58 -21.91 3.00
CA LEU A 323 -6.46 -22.82 3.05
C LEU A 323 -6.46 -23.63 4.33
N ASP A 324 -6.17 -24.93 4.27
CA ASP A 324 -5.76 -25.73 5.43
C ASP A 324 -4.30 -25.37 5.76
N ILE A 325 -4.08 -24.90 6.99
CA ILE A 325 -2.76 -24.50 7.51
C ILE A 325 -2.36 -25.31 8.77
N LYS A 326 -3.01 -26.44 9.02
CA LYS A 326 -2.62 -27.34 10.14
C LYS A 326 -1.18 -27.81 10.03
N ASP A 327 -0.70 -28.00 8.81
CA ASP A 327 0.73 -28.13 8.51
C ASP A 327 1.21 -26.83 7.82
N LEU A 328 1.89 -25.98 8.59
CA LEU A 328 2.41 -24.70 8.10
C LEU A 328 3.49 -24.86 7.01
N ASN A 329 4.11 -26.05 6.89
CA ASN A 329 5.08 -26.32 5.83
C ASN A 329 4.40 -26.75 4.49
N ALA A 330 3.10 -27.04 4.51
CA ALA A 330 2.37 -27.53 3.34
C ALA A 330 0.93 -26.98 3.31
N PRO A 331 0.73 -25.66 3.23
CA PRO A 331 -0.60 -25.07 3.15
C PRO A 331 -1.32 -25.54 1.88
N THR A 332 -2.60 -25.94 1.97
CA THR A 332 -3.35 -26.47 0.84
C THR A 332 -4.70 -25.76 0.69
N LEU A 333 -5.06 -25.42 -0.54
CA LEU A 333 -6.37 -24.86 -0.85
C LEU A 333 -7.47 -25.90 -0.60
N ILE A 334 -8.42 -25.55 0.27
CA ILE A 334 -9.64 -26.34 0.50
C ILE A 334 -10.70 -25.95 -0.50
N GLN A 335 -10.98 -24.66 -0.63
CA GLN A 335 -12.06 -24.10 -1.43
C GLN A 335 -11.79 -22.66 -1.82
N SER A 336 -12.29 -22.25 -2.99
CA SER A 336 -12.41 -20.85 -3.40
C SER A 336 -13.88 -20.46 -3.52
N TYR A 337 -14.20 -19.22 -3.16
CA TYR A 337 -15.53 -18.65 -3.24
C TYR A 337 -15.49 -17.37 -4.05
N PRO A 338 -16.34 -17.22 -5.09
CA PRO A 338 -16.41 -15.97 -5.84
C PRO A 338 -16.91 -14.82 -4.95
N MET A 339 -16.26 -13.67 -5.08
CA MET A 339 -16.60 -12.42 -4.38
C MET A 339 -16.82 -11.32 -5.41
N ASP A 340 -17.39 -10.18 -4.98
CA ASP A 340 -17.66 -9.08 -5.91
C ASP A 340 -16.43 -8.16 -6.06
N ASN A 341 -15.93 -7.60 -4.97
CA ASN A 341 -14.77 -6.70 -4.92
C ASN A 341 -14.08 -6.82 -3.55
N PRO A 342 -13.49 -7.99 -3.22
CA PRO A 342 -13.00 -8.27 -1.87
C PRO A 342 -11.75 -7.43 -1.56
N HIS A 343 -11.75 -6.84 -0.39
CA HIS A 343 -10.69 -6.06 0.20
C HIS A 343 -10.25 -6.69 1.53
N GLY A 344 -10.08 -5.88 2.57
CA GLY A 344 -9.71 -6.35 3.91
C GLY A 344 -10.78 -7.25 4.54
N LEU A 345 -10.34 -8.11 5.43
CA LEU A 345 -11.17 -9.09 6.13
C LEU A 345 -10.79 -9.18 7.60
N GLY A 346 -11.74 -9.56 8.44
CA GLY A 346 -11.53 -9.73 9.87
C GLY A 346 -12.22 -10.98 10.38
N LEU A 347 -11.58 -11.72 11.28
CA LEU A 347 -12.10 -12.95 11.85
C LEU A 347 -12.39 -12.78 13.33
N SER A 348 -13.57 -13.20 13.79
CA SER A 348 -13.93 -13.25 15.21
C SER A 348 -14.69 -14.55 15.51
N GLY A 349 -14.01 -15.50 16.16
CA GLY A 349 -14.54 -16.84 16.34
C GLY A 349 -14.85 -17.51 15.00
N ASP A 350 -16.10 -17.98 14.86
CA ASP A 350 -16.60 -18.61 13.63
C ASP A 350 -17.19 -17.61 12.61
N TYR A 351 -16.92 -16.32 12.77
CA TYR A 351 -17.47 -15.28 11.88
C TYR A 351 -16.37 -14.55 11.15
N LEU A 352 -16.48 -14.55 9.83
CA LEU A 352 -15.62 -13.78 8.92
C LEU A 352 -16.39 -12.55 8.44
N TYR A 353 -15.77 -11.39 8.58
CA TYR A 353 -16.26 -10.12 8.08
C TYR A 353 -15.37 -9.72 6.90
N LEU A 354 -15.98 -9.27 5.80
CA LEU A 354 -15.29 -8.97 4.56
C LEU A 354 -15.73 -7.61 4.02
N ALA A 355 -14.78 -6.70 3.87
CA ALA A 355 -14.99 -5.45 3.16
C ALA A 355 -14.98 -5.72 1.65
N GLU A 356 -16.03 -5.30 0.96
CA GLU A 356 -16.26 -5.58 -0.48
C GLU A 356 -16.20 -4.30 -1.33
N GLY A 357 -15.36 -3.33 -0.92
CA GLY A 357 -15.25 -2.05 -1.61
C GLY A 357 -16.61 -1.36 -1.75
N ASP A 358 -16.97 -1.00 -2.97
CA ASP A 358 -18.26 -0.39 -3.34
C ASP A 358 -19.47 -1.34 -3.19
N GLN A 359 -19.24 -2.60 -2.91
CA GLN A 359 -20.28 -3.58 -2.57
C GLN A 359 -20.55 -3.67 -1.08
N GLY A 360 -19.83 -2.91 -0.25
CA GLY A 360 -20.09 -2.73 1.18
C GLY A 360 -19.41 -3.75 2.08
N LEU A 361 -20.17 -4.34 3.00
CA LEU A 361 -19.69 -5.26 4.03
C LEU A 361 -20.48 -6.56 3.99
N LYS A 362 -19.79 -7.69 3.95
CA LYS A 362 -20.38 -9.03 4.11
C LYS A 362 -19.92 -9.69 5.40
N SER A 363 -20.79 -10.46 6.01
CA SER A 363 -20.44 -11.38 7.11
C SER A 363 -20.84 -12.81 6.77
N PHE A 364 -19.97 -13.76 7.14
CA PHE A 364 -20.14 -15.19 6.88
C PHE A 364 -19.94 -16.00 8.15
N ASN A 365 -20.70 -17.09 8.32
CA ASN A 365 -20.34 -18.13 9.26
C ASN A 365 -19.34 -19.08 8.60
N VAL A 366 -18.16 -19.25 9.21
CA VAL A 366 -17.04 -20.04 8.70
C VAL A 366 -16.76 -21.30 9.54
N ALA A 367 -17.68 -21.70 10.41
CA ALA A 367 -17.57 -22.93 11.19
C ALA A 367 -17.43 -24.17 10.29
N ASP A 368 -18.13 -24.20 9.15
CA ASP A 368 -17.87 -25.13 8.07
C ASP A 368 -17.29 -24.40 6.85
N VAL A 369 -15.97 -24.46 6.75
CA VAL A 369 -15.22 -23.76 5.70
C VAL A 369 -15.53 -24.22 4.27
N LYS A 370 -16.24 -25.34 4.10
CA LYS A 370 -16.68 -25.83 2.78
C LYS A 370 -18.02 -25.28 2.35
N GLU A 371 -18.74 -24.62 3.26
CA GLU A 371 -20.11 -24.13 3.04
C GLU A 371 -20.21 -22.59 3.14
N ILE A 372 -19.09 -21.85 3.16
CA ILE A 372 -19.08 -20.39 3.35
C ILE A 372 -19.96 -19.70 2.30
N GLY A 373 -19.96 -20.16 1.06
CA GLY A 373 -20.82 -19.60 0.00
C GLY A 373 -22.32 -19.70 0.26
N ASN A 374 -22.73 -20.64 1.09
CA ASN A 374 -24.13 -20.83 1.52
C ASN A 374 -24.42 -20.17 2.88
N ASN A 375 -23.37 -19.73 3.59
CA ASN A 375 -23.44 -19.25 4.98
C ASN A 375 -23.23 -17.73 5.07
N LEU A 376 -23.62 -16.98 4.01
CA LEU A 376 -23.71 -15.53 4.09
C LEU A 376 -24.79 -15.16 5.13
N ILE A 377 -24.39 -14.36 6.12
CA ILE A 377 -25.27 -13.94 7.21
C ILE A 377 -25.88 -12.58 6.90
N GLU A 378 -25.05 -11.60 6.59
CA GLU A 378 -25.49 -10.24 6.30
C GLU A 378 -24.71 -9.61 5.17
N HIS A 379 -25.34 -8.67 4.45
CA HIS A 379 -24.72 -7.89 3.41
C HIS A 379 -25.18 -6.43 3.47
N LEU A 380 -24.36 -5.55 4.03
CA LEU A 380 -24.61 -4.12 4.12
C LEU A 380 -24.09 -3.41 2.87
N LYS A 381 -25.01 -3.06 1.92
CA LYS A 381 -24.67 -2.57 0.57
C LYS A 381 -24.46 -1.06 0.43
N ASN A 382 -24.82 -0.27 1.43
CA ASN A 382 -24.89 1.20 1.30
C ASN A 382 -23.59 1.90 1.76
N TYR A 383 -22.48 1.18 1.75
CA TYR A 383 -21.19 1.65 2.23
C TYR A 383 -20.11 1.33 1.21
N VAL A 384 -19.02 2.09 1.25
CA VAL A 384 -17.78 1.76 0.56
C VAL A 384 -16.73 1.47 1.61
N PHE A 385 -16.37 0.20 1.78
CA PHE A 385 -15.41 -0.22 2.78
C PHE A 385 -14.23 -0.95 2.16
N THR A 386 -13.03 -0.61 2.62
CA THR A 386 -11.79 -1.23 2.15
C THR A 386 -11.11 -2.06 3.23
N ASP A 387 -11.45 -1.82 4.50
CA ASP A 387 -10.80 -2.50 5.60
C ASP A 387 -11.69 -2.68 6.83
N ILE A 388 -11.39 -3.68 7.67
CA ILE A 388 -12.27 -4.08 8.76
C ILE A 388 -11.53 -4.64 9.96
N ILE A 389 -11.96 -4.23 11.16
CA ILE A 389 -11.42 -4.64 12.45
C ILE A 389 -12.50 -5.21 13.38
N PRO A 390 -12.59 -6.53 13.65
CA PRO A 390 -13.32 -7.02 14.81
C PRO A 390 -12.61 -6.64 16.12
N GLY A 391 -12.85 -5.42 16.61
CA GLY A 391 -12.28 -4.93 17.85
C GLY A 391 -13.00 -5.45 19.09
N PRO A 392 -12.43 -5.26 20.30
CA PRO A 392 -13.01 -5.77 21.55
C PRO A 392 -14.35 -5.12 21.92
N LYS A 393 -14.66 -3.94 21.37
CA LYS A 393 -15.89 -3.19 21.69
C LYS A 393 -16.84 -3.06 20.49
N SER A 394 -16.31 -3.06 19.28
CA SER A 394 -17.05 -2.85 18.03
C SER A 394 -16.32 -3.46 16.85
N LEU A 395 -17.06 -3.76 15.81
CA LEU A 395 -16.52 -4.00 14.49
C LEU A 395 -16.22 -2.64 13.85
N ILE A 396 -14.96 -2.34 13.61
CA ILE A 396 -14.53 -1.07 13.02
C ILE A 396 -14.28 -1.30 11.54
N VAL A 397 -14.80 -0.45 10.70
CA VAL A 397 -14.72 -0.55 9.23
C VAL A 397 -14.30 0.79 8.67
N ILE A 398 -13.36 0.78 7.73
CA ILE A 398 -12.82 1.98 7.10
C ILE A 398 -13.00 1.93 5.58
N GLY A 399 -13.17 3.08 4.98
CA GLY A 399 -13.22 3.26 3.54
C GLY A 399 -13.04 4.73 3.16
N PRO A 400 -13.09 5.04 1.88
CA PRO A 400 -12.88 6.41 1.40
C PRO A 400 -13.88 7.43 1.95
N ASP A 401 -15.06 6.99 2.39
CA ASP A 401 -16.10 7.86 2.95
C ASP A 401 -15.90 8.12 4.45
N GLY A 402 -15.01 7.40 5.13
CA GLY A 402 -14.72 7.54 6.56
C GLY A 402 -14.58 6.23 7.31
N VAL A 403 -14.84 6.29 8.62
CA VAL A 403 -14.74 5.17 9.55
C VAL A 403 -16.07 4.95 10.26
N CYS A 404 -16.62 3.76 10.14
CA CYS A 404 -17.85 3.36 10.81
C CYS A 404 -17.59 2.27 11.86
N GLN A 405 -18.41 2.22 12.90
CA GLN A 405 -18.39 1.21 13.95
C GLN A 405 -19.73 0.53 14.08
N PHE A 406 -19.70 -0.78 14.23
CA PHE A 406 -20.91 -1.59 14.37
C PHE A 406 -20.86 -2.42 15.67
N ASP A 407 -22.00 -2.51 16.35
CA ASP A 407 -22.23 -3.56 17.34
C ASP A 407 -22.36 -4.90 16.59
N TYR A 408 -21.49 -5.84 16.92
CA TYR A 408 -21.46 -7.19 16.36
C TYR A 408 -21.54 -8.28 17.43
N THR A 409 -22.06 -7.92 18.63
CA THR A 409 -22.34 -8.88 19.70
C THR A 409 -23.35 -9.93 19.26
N ASN A 410 -24.26 -9.58 18.36
CA ASN A 410 -25.04 -10.51 17.57
C ASN A 410 -24.52 -10.53 16.13
N PRO A 411 -23.67 -11.52 15.76
CA PRO A 411 -23.09 -11.58 14.41
C PRO A 411 -24.10 -11.75 13.27
N GLU A 412 -25.35 -12.16 13.59
CA GLU A 412 -26.44 -12.30 12.62
C GLU A 412 -27.14 -10.97 12.30
N GLN A 413 -26.80 -9.90 13.02
CA GLN A 413 -27.38 -8.57 12.81
C GLN A 413 -26.41 -7.48 13.28
N LEU A 414 -25.64 -6.94 12.34
CA LEU A 414 -24.75 -5.82 12.60
C LEU A 414 -25.58 -4.54 12.78
N LYS A 415 -25.29 -3.81 13.86
CA LYS A 415 -25.96 -2.55 14.16
C LYS A 415 -24.96 -1.40 14.17
N GLU A 416 -25.15 -0.43 13.29
CA GLU A 416 -24.33 0.78 13.28
C GLU A 416 -24.40 1.52 14.63
N LEU A 417 -23.24 1.82 15.19
CA LEU A 417 -23.05 2.60 16.40
C LEU A 417 -22.72 4.05 16.08
N SER A 418 -21.77 4.27 15.19
CA SER A 418 -21.31 5.59 14.75
C SER A 418 -20.61 5.52 13.41
N CYS A 419 -20.58 6.66 12.68
CA CYS A 419 -19.71 6.88 11.54
C CYS A 419 -19.07 8.25 11.64
N ILE A 420 -17.76 8.32 11.42
CA ILE A 420 -16.99 9.55 11.24
C ILE A 420 -16.74 9.69 9.74
N ASN A 421 -17.43 10.62 9.09
CA ASN A 421 -17.30 10.85 7.66
C ASN A 421 -16.10 11.76 7.36
N VAL A 422 -15.52 11.60 6.17
CA VAL A 422 -14.52 12.54 5.65
C VAL A 422 -15.12 13.93 5.46
N ALA A 423 -14.27 14.96 5.58
CA ALA A 423 -14.68 16.34 5.29
C ALA A 423 -14.93 16.51 3.78
N ASN A 424 -16.09 17.08 3.44
CA ASN A 424 -16.44 17.42 2.05
C ASN A 424 -15.71 18.69 1.58
#